data_68a8d76852a44e17a9f5c5b1f721a3d2
#
_entry.id   68a8d76852a44e17a9f5c5b1f721a3d2
#
_cell.length_a   1.000
_cell.length_b   1.000
_cell.length_c   1.000
_cell.angle_alpha   90.00
_cell.angle_beta   90.00
_cell.angle_gamma   90.00
#
_symmetry.space_group_name_H-M   'P 1'
#
loop_
_entity.id
_entity.type
_entity.pdbx_description
1 polymer ?
#
loop_
_entity_poly.entity_id
_entity_poly.type
_entity_poly.pdbx_seq_one_letter_code
_entity_poly.pdbx_strand_id
1 'polypeptide(L)'
;MTQTLSDRQMAEALSRTLRKYRKTVGKTQEELAGLAGIDAKYYQSMESGKGNSSPGSIANPTLQVLRRLADAYGLSVPDLMWDIFNDESDRR
;
A
#
# COMPACT_ATOMS: atom_id res chain seq x y z
N MET A 1 -22.20 -5.27 8.72
CA MET A 1 -22.28 -4.26 7.66
C MET A 1 -20.91 -3.76 7.31
N THR A 2 -20.60 -3.65 6.02
CA THR A 2 -19.30 -3.21 5.57
C THR A 2 -19.21 -1.68 5.60
N GLN A 3 -18.17 -1.16 6.21
CA GLN A 3 -17.93 0.27 6.21
C GLN A 3 -17.30 0.68 4.88
N THR A 4 -17.83 1.72 4.27
CA THR A 4 -17.30 2.27 3.03
C THR A 4 -16.22 3.29 3.34
N LEU A 5 -15.03 3.08 2.77
CA LEU A 5 -13.93 4.03 2.91
C LEU A 5 -13.99 5.04 1.77
N SER A 6 -13.66 6.29 2.06
CA SER A 6 -13.43 7.27 1.00
C SER A 6 -12.12 6.92 0.28
N ASP A 7 -11.92 7.51 -0.89
CA ASP A 7 -10.68 7.29 -1.65
C ASP A 7 -9.47 7.69 -0.83
N ARG A 8 -9.55 8.79 -0.09
CA ARG A 8 -8.45 9.23 0.76
C ARG A 8 -8.21 8.26 1.91
N GLN A 9 -9.25 7.80 2.57
CA GLN A 9 -9.12 6.82 3.64
C GLN A 9 -8.50 5.52 3.14
N MET A 10 -8.90 5.09 1.94
CA MET A 10 -8.33 3.88 1.32
C MET A 10 -6.83 4.08 1.04
N ALA A 11 -6.44 5.23 0.52
CA ALA A 11 -5.04 5.52 0.24
C ALA A 11 -4.20 5.60 1.52
N GLU A 12 -4.77 6.14 2.59
CA GLU A 12 -4.10 6.21 3.89
C GLU A 12 -3.96 4.82 4.51
N ALA A 13 -4.99 3.99 4.38
CA ALA A 13 -4.94 2.60 4.86
C ALA A 13 -3.90 1.80 4.08
N LEU A 14 -3.83 2.00 2.77
CA LEU A 14 -2.79 1.40 1.93
C LEU A 14 -1.40 1.80 2.43
N SER A 15 -1.19 3.09 2.66
CA SER A 15 0.08 3.63 3.14
C SER A 15 0.52 2.92 4.43
N ARG A 16 -0.38 2.86 5.42
CA ARG A 16 -0.07 2.23 6.70
C ARG A 16 0.22 0.74 6.56
N THR A 17 -0.56 0.05 5.73
CA THR A 17 -0.41 -1.39 5.51
C THR A 17 0.92 -1.70 4.85
N LEU A 18 1.30 -0.97 3.80
CA LEU A 18 2.56 -1.19 3.13
C LEU A 18 3.74 -0.95 4.07
N ARG A 19 3.68 0.12 4.85
CA ARG A 19 4.75 0.43 5.80
C ARG A 19 4.87 -0.65 6.86
N LYS A 20 3.75 -1.14 7.37
CA LYS A 20 3.73 -2.20 8.37
C LYS A 20 4.43 -3.45 7.84
N TYR A 21 4.05 -3.92 6.67
CA TYR A 21 4.63 -5.14 6.12
C TYR A 21 6.08 -4.96 5.71
N ARG A 22 6.44 -3.79 5.19
CA ARG A 22 7.85 -3.54 4.85
C ARG A 22 8.72 -3.64 6.09
N LYS A 23 8.29 -3.05 7.19
CA LYS A 23 9.03 -3.12 8.46
C LYS A 23 9.08 -4.55 9.00
N THR A 24 8.00 -5.30 8.84
CA THR A 24 7.93 -6.69 9.29
C THR A 24 8.97 -7.54 8.56
N VAL A 25 9.17 -7.32 7.25
CA VAL A 25 10.16 -8.07 6.49
C VAL A 25 11.57 -7.45 6.59
N GLY A 26 11.71 -6.34 7.32
CA GLY A 26 13.01 -5.75 7.60
C GLY A 26 13.71 -5.12 6.40
N LYS A 27 12.94 -4.55 5.46
CA LYS A 27 13.50 -3.97 4.24
C LYS A 27 13.35 -2.47 4.21
N THR A 28 14.30 -1.81 3.54
CA THR A 28 14.14 -0.39 3.21
C THR A 28 13.13 -0.25 2.07
N GLN A 29 12.67 0.98 1.84
CA GLN A 29 11.76 1.24 0.72
C GLN A 29 12.38 0.83 -0.62
N GLU A 30 13.67 1.13 -0.81
CA GLU A 30 14.36 0.78 -2.04
C GLU A 30 14.49 -0.73 -2.21
N GLU A 31 14.82 -1.43 -1.14
CA GLU A 31 14.92 -2.89 -1.17
C GLU A 31 13.59 -3.53 -1.49
N LEU A 32 12.52 -3.05 -0.86
CA LEU A 32 11.18 -3.59 -1.10
C LEU A 32 10.74 -3.35 -2.54
N ALA A 33 10.96 -2.13 -3.04
CA ALA A 33 10.62 -1.81 -4.43
C ALA A 33 11.38 -2.72 -5.40
N GLY A 34 12.65 -2.98 -5.14
CA GLY A 34 13.44 -3.91 -5.95
C GLY A 34 12.88 -5.31 -5.95
N LEU A 35 12.48 -5.82 -4.78
CA LEU A 35 11.86 -7.15 -4.67
C LEU A 35 10.55 -7.23 -5.45
N ALA A 36 9.76 -6.16 -5.40
CA ALA A 36 8.47 -6.10 -6.08
C ALA A 36 8.61 -5.79 -7.58
N GLY A 37 9.81 -5.40 -8.03
CA GLY A 37 10.04 -5.06 -9.43
C GLY A 37 9.36 -3.76 -9.83
N ILE A 38 9.30 -2.79 -8.92
CA ILE A 38 8.69 -1.48 -9.20
C ILE A 38 9.70 -0.39 -8.86
N ASP A 39 9.43 0.81 -9.39
CA ASP A 39 10.28 1.96 -9.15
C ASP A 39 10.22 2.41 -7.69
N ALA A 40 11.37 2.74 -7.11
CA ALA A 40 11.45 3.13 -5.70
C ALA A 40 10.65 4.40 -5.41
N LYS A 41 10.67 5.38 -6.31
CA LYS A 41 9.89 6.61 -6.16
C LYS A 41 8.40 6.32 -6.12
N TYR A 42 7.96 5.42 -7.00
CA TYR A 42 6.56 5.02 -7.04
C TYR A 42 6.17 4.33 -5.72
N TYR A 43 7.02 3.43 -5.23
CA TYR A 43 6.77 2.77 -3.95
C TYR A 43 6.69 3.79 -2.81
N GLN A 44 7.61 4.75 -2.79
CA GLN A 44 7.63 5.79 -1.77
C GLN A 44 6.35 6.62 -1.79
N SER A 45 5.82 6.92 -2.98
CA SER A 45 4.58 7.68 -3.09
C SER A 45 3.40 6.92 -2.52
N MET A 46 3.37 5.60 -2.70
CA MET A 46 2.32 4.77 -2.11
C MET A 46 2.40 4.75 -0.59
N GLU A 47 3.60 4.65 -0.02
CA GLU A 47 3.76 4.70 1.44
C GLU A 47 3.46 6.08 2.02
N SER A 48 3.49 7.12 1.21
CA SER A 48 3.11 8.45 1.65
C SER A 48 1.62 8.74 1.48
N GLY A 49 0.91 7.85 0.79
CA GLY A 49 -0.51 8.03 0.49
C GLY A 49 -0.79 8.99 -0.64
N LYS A 50 0.25 9.50 -1.29
CA LYS A 50 0.11 10.51 -2.35
C LYS A 50 0.20 9.87 -3.73
N GLY A 51 -0.48 10.46 -4.68
CA GLY A 51 -0.36 10.06 -6.07
C GLY A 51 0.90 10.64 -6.70
N ASN A 52 1.26 10.10 -7.86
CA ASN A 52 2.47 10.48 -8.58
C ASN A 52 2.28 11.63 -9.56
N SER A 53 1.07 11.85 -10.05
CA SER A 53 0.88 12.61 -11.28
C SER A 53 0.52 14.07 -11.08
N SER A 54 -0.05 14.45 -9.94
CA SER A 54 -0.42 15.84 -9.71
C SER A 54 -0.61 16.13 -8.22
N PRO A 55 -0.50 17.40 -7.83
CA PRO A 55 -0.77 17.80 -6.45
C PRO A 55 -2.18 17.39 -6.03
N GLY A 56 -2.31 16.84 -4.84
CA GLY A 56 -3.59 16.41 -4.32
C GLY A 56 -4.07 15.05 -4.78
N SER A 57 -3.36 14.41 -5.72
CA SER A 57 -3.74 13.05 -6.11
C SER A 57 -3.39 12.05 -5.01
N ILE A 58 -4.09 10.92 -5.00
CA ILE A 58 -3.87 9.86 -4.03
C ILE A 58 -3.26 8.65 -4.71
N ALA A 59 -2.63 7.79 -3.92
CA ALA A 59 -2.06 6.56 -4.44
C ALA A 59 -3.18 5.64 -4.95
N ASN A 60 -2.97 5.06 -6.12
CA ASN A 60 -3.95 4.18 -6.76
C ASN A 60 -3.21 3.09 -7.55
N PRO A 61 -2.63 2.11 -6.86
CA PRO A 61 -1.89 1.04 -7.55
C PRO A 61 -2.82 0.14 -8.36
N THR A 62 -2.28 -0.39 -9.45
CA THR A 62 -3.00 -1.38 -10.24
C THR A 62 -3.04 -2.72 -9.49
N LEU A 63 -3.94 -3.60 -9.92
CA LEU A 63 -4.00 -4.96 -9.37
C LEU A 63 -2.67 -5.69 -9.57
N GLN A 64 -2.01 -5.47 -10.71
CA GLN A 64 -0.71 -6.08 -10.98
C GLN A 64 0.35 -5.63 -9.96
N VAL A 65 0.37 -4.34 -9.65
CA VAL A 65 1.31 -3.81 -8.65
C VAL A 65 1.00 -4.37 -7.28
N LEU A 66 -0.29 -4.47 -6.92
CA LEU A 66 -0.68 -5.05 -5.64
C LEU A 66 -0.21 -6.50 -5.52
N ARG A 67 -0.30 -7.28 -6.60
CA ARG A 67 0.18 -8.65 -6.60
C ARG A 67 1.70 -8.71 -6.37
N ARG A 68 2.44 -7.83 -7.03
CA ARG A 68 3.89 -7.79 -6.86
C ARG A 68 4.29 -7.40 -5.44
N LEU A 69 3.55 -6.46 -4.85
CA LEU A 69 3.78 -6.07 -3.46
C LEU A 69 3.48 -7.21 -2.51
N ALA A 70 2.34 -7.87 -2.71
CA ALA A 70 1.97 -9.02 -1.86
C ALA A 70 3.05 -10.09 -1.92
N ASP A 71 3.55 -10.42 -3.12
CA ASP A 71 4.62 -11.39 -3.27
C ASP A 71 5.88 -10.96 -2.51
N ALA A 72 6.23 -9.69 -2.58
CA ALA A 72 7.43 -9.16 -1.91
C ALA A 72 7.29 -9.25 -0.39
N TYR A 73 6.09 -9.10 0.15
CA TYR A 73 5.84 -9.22 1.58
C TYR A 73 5.62 -10.67 2.03
N GLY A 74 5.48 -11.61 1.10
CA GLY A 74 5.16 -12.99 1.44
C GLY A 74 3.67 -13.21 1.73
N LEU A 75 2.81 -12.41 1.11
CA LEU A 75 1.37 -12.46 1.33
C LEU A 75 0.64 -12.83 0.05
N SER A 76 -0.61 -13.27 0.18
CA SER A 76 -1.53 -13.31 -0.96
C SER A 76 -2.17 -11.95 -1.16
N VAL A 77 -2.67 -11.68 -2.38
CA VAL A 77 -3.39 -10.42 -2.63
C VAL A 77 -4.63 -10.30 -1.74
N PRO A 78 -5.45 -11.36 -1.55
CA PRO A 78 -6.57 -11.24 -0.61
C PRO A 78 -6.15 -10.84 0.80
N ASP A 79 -5.04 -11.36 1.30
CA ASP A 79 -4.55 -10.99 2.64
C ASP A 79 -4.16 -9.52 2.69
N LEU A 80 -3.45 -9.04 1.67
CA LEU A 80 -3.06 -7.64 1.60
C LEU A 80 -4.28 -6.74 1.53
N MET A 81 -5.25 -7.09 0.69
CA MET A 81 -6.48 -6.32 0.54
C MET A 81 -7.31 -6.32 1.82
N TRP A 82 -7.36 -7.47 2.49
CA TRP A 82 -8.07 -7.56 3.77
C TRP A 82 -7.53 -6.53 4.76
N ASP A 83 -6.21 -6.45 4.89
CA ASP A 83 -5.60 -5.53 5.84
C ASP A 83 -5.84 -4.09 5.47
N ILE A 84 -5.81 -3.76 4.17
CA ILE A 84 -6.08 -2.40 3.72
C ILE A 84 -7.51 -1.99 4.08
N PHE A 85 -8.49 -2.84 3.77
CA PHE A 85 -9.90 -2.48 3.94
C PHE A 85 -10.42 -2.72 5.35
N ASN A 86 -9.64 -3.35 6.21
CA ASN A 86 -10.00 -3.57 7.62
C ASN A 86 -9.09 -2.84 8.58
N ASP A 87 -8.40 -1.80 8.11
CA ASP A 87 -7.56 -0.95 8.95
C ASP A 87 -8.46 -0.15 9.89
N GLU A 88 -8.36 -0.43 11.18
CA GLU A 88 -9.22 0.20 12.18
C GLU A 88 -8.83 1.63 12.52
N SER A 89 -7.68 2.10 12.04
CA SER A 89 -7.24 3.46 12.31
C SER A 89 -8.22 4.50 11.81
N ASP A 90 -8.99 4.19 10.77
CA ASP A 90 -9.96 5.11 10.17
C ASP A 90 -11.37 4.97 10.74
N ARG A 91 -11.55 4.13 11.75
CA ARG A 91 -12.87 3.88 12.33
C ARG A 91 -13.14 4.65 13.62
N ARG A 92 -12.23 5.52 13.97
CA ARG A 92 -12.32 6.29 15.21
C ARG A 92 -12.92 7.67 15.02
#